data_3078c43af03556f6a1853315973d314d
#
_entry.id   3078c43af03556f6a1853315973d314d
#
_cell.length_a   1.000
_cell.length_b   1.000
_cell.length_c   1.000
_cell.angle_alpha   90.00
_cell.angle_beta   90.00
_cell.angle_gamma   90.00
#
_symmetry.space_group_name_H-M   'P 1'
#
loop_
_entity.id
_entity.type
_entity.pdbx_description
1 polymer ?
#
loop_
_entity_poly.entity_id
_entity_poly.type
_entity_poly.pdbx_seq_one_letter_code
_entity_poly.pdbx_strand_id
1 'polypeptide(L)'
;MQNLFNFLIINLLISLSIPIYALDLNNSNKTFTSSINITKDDWISPEELNKVWLNSYISFKTQDVKVKILMKEFVKSNFSLDNKKNIVIFAHGCSGTVSITHNRIDFLVDNGYVVIAPQSFARKKYARSCDPMIHRGGMYREILSMRHEDIRHVVRNVRRFDYVNTGQVVLMGHSEGGIIAATYVSNSKDDYVDMRIIEGWTCRSQGPYGWFEYHGLKSKKETPVLALVSKLDPWFQKEWSKGDCGKFLKNNKSKSYVFDSDYIKRSHQPLNFKEVQNITNKFMKNNLK
;
A
#
# COMPACT_ATOMS: atom_id res chain seq x y z
N MET A 1 56.83 -35.65 -17.42
CA MET A 1 56.80 -34.77 -16.28
C MET A 1 55.56 -33.85 -16.49
N GLN A 2 54.39 -34.29 -15.98
CA GLN A 2 53.14 -33.61 -16.10
C GLN A 2 52.80 -33.00 -14.75
N ASN A 3 52.73 -31.66 -14.67
CA ASN A 3 52.29 -30.95 -13.48
C ASN A 3 50.78 -30.82 -13.53
N LEU A 4 50.11 -31.53 -12.62
CA LEU A 4 48.69 -31.32 -12.31
C LEU A 4 48.55 -30.05 -11.45
N PHE A 5 47.87 -29.03 -11.98
CA PHE A 5 47.38 -27.92 -11.20
C PHE A 5 45.98 -28.28 -10.70
N ASN A 6 45.89 -28.60 -9.41
CA ASN A 6 44.60 -28.71 -8.71
C ASN A 6 44.03 -27.31 -8.42
N PHE A 7 42.98 -26.93 -9.14
CA PHE A 7 42.15 -25.77 -8.76
C PHE A 7 41.19 -26.20 -7.66
N LEU A 8 41.50 -25.78 -6.46
CA LEU A 8 40.55 -25.85 -5.31
C LEU A 8 39.50 -24.73 -5.51
N ILE A 9 38.31 -25.10 -5.97
CA ILE A 9 37.15 -24.22 -5.94
C ILE A 9 36.63 -24.24 -4.51
N ILE A 10 36.98 -23.22 -3.75
CA ILE A 10 36.37 -22.96 -2.46
C ILE A 10 34.98 -22.34 -2.74
N ASN A 11 33.96 -23.19 -2.67
CA ASN A 11 32.56 -22.73 -2.62
C ASN A 11 32.33 -22.02 -1.27
N LEU A 12 32.51 -20.71 -1.24
CA LEU A 12 32.11 -19.88 -0.11
C LEU A 12 30.58 -19.73 -0.15
N LEU A 13 29.89 -20.70 0.44
CA LEU A 13 28.46 -20.55 0.76
C LEU A 13 28.34 -19.46 1.81
N ILE A 14 28.26 -18.21 1.35
CA ILE A 14 27.77 -17.11 2.20
C ILE A 14 26.28 -17.38 2.42
N SER A 15 25.97 -18.09 3.49
CA SER A 15 24.62 -18.10 4.05
C SER A 15 24.33 -16.68 4.54
N LEU A 16 23.77 -15.85 3.67
CA LEU A 16 23.13 -14.61 4.06
C LEU A 16 21.91 -14.99 4.91
N SER A 17 22.14 -15.29 6.18
CA SER A 17 21.11 -15.21 7.20
C SER A 17 20.72 -13.73 7.30
N ILE A 18 19.78 -13.32 6.45
CA ILE A 18 19.10 -12.03 6.64
C ILE A 18 18.46 -12.13 8.01
N PRO A 19 18.85 -11.31 9.00
CA PRO A 19 18.17 -11.33 10.27
C PRO A 19 16.71 -11.00 9.99
N ILE A 20 15.83 -11.96 10.30
CA ILE A 20 14.40 -11.68 10.42
C ILE A 20 14.34 -10.72 11.61
N TYR A 21 14.42 -9.42 11.34
CA TYR A 21 14.11 -8.43 12.34
C TYR A 21 12.66 -8.71 12.74
N ALA A 22 12.50 -9.26 13.94
CA ALA A 22 11.20 -9.31 14.59
C ALA A 22 10.64 -7.89 14.47
N LEU A 23 9.54 -7.77 13.72
CA LEU A 23 8.78 -6.53 13.72
C LEU A 23 8.61 -6.15 15.17
N ASP A 24 9.02 -4.95 15.54
CA ASP A 24 8.76 -4.41 16.84
C ASP A 24 7.23 -4.31 17.01
N LEU A 25 6.62 -5.40 17.48
CA LEU A 25 5.20 -5.52 17.78
C LEU A 25 4.75 -4.50 18.83
N ASN A 26 5.69 -3.84 19.52
CA ASN A 26 5.41 -2.77 20.46
C ASN A 26 4.79 -1.53 19.82
N ASN A 27 4.92 -1.34 18.49
CA ASN A 27 4.20 -0.27 17.80
C ASN A 27 2.71 -0.59 17.52
N SER A 28 2.29 -1.85 17.60
CA SER A 28 0.88 -2.24 17.48
C SER A 28 0.05 -1.89 18.73
N ASN A 29 0.71 -1.63 19.85
CA ASN A 29 0.10 -1.29 21.14
C ASN A 29 -0.01 0.23 21.37
N LYS A 30 0.08 1.07 20.34
CA LYS A 30 -0.36 2.46 20.50
C LYS A 30 -1.84 2.45 20.82
N THR A 31 -2.13 2.46 22.12
CA THR A 31 -3.47 2.50 22.71
C THR A 31 -4.29 3.62 22.08
N PHE A 32 -5.60 3.40 21.93
CA PHE A 32 -6.57 4.42 21.67
C PHE A 32 -6.47 5.52 22.73
N THR A 33 -5.59 6.48 22.53
CA THR A 33 -5.59 7.66 23.38
C THR A 33 -6.56 8.65 22.74
N SER A 34 -7.67 8.88 23.43
CA SER A 34 -8.72 9.86 23.07
C SER A 34 -8.22 11.32 23.03
N SER A 35 -6.92 11.56 23.10
CA SER A 35 -6.33 12.90 23.29
C SER A 35 -5.05 13.15 22.47
N ILE A 36 -4.79 12.43 21.38
CA ILE A 36 -3.67 12.81 20.51
C ILE A 36 -4.12 14.03 19.68
N ASN A 37 -3.63 15.19 20.04
CA ASN A 37 -3.80 16.38 19.22
C ASN A 37 -2.82 16.29 18.02
N ILE A 38 -3.34 15.89 16.88
CA ILE A 38 -2.62 15.89 15.57
C ILE A 38 -3.06 17.15 14.85
N THR A 39 -2.10 18.02 14.56
CA THR A 39 -2.34 19.28 13.86
C THR A 39 -1.92 19.19 12.39
N LYS A 40 -2.28 20.20 11.61
CA LYS A 40 -1.87 20.29 10.21
C LYS A 40 -0.34 20.37 10.06
N ASP A 41 0.36 20.99 11.00
CA ASP A 41 1.81 21.06 11.00
C ASP A 41 2.45 19.68 11.20
N ASP A 42 1.82 18.81 11.99
CA ASP A 42 2.28 17.43 12.14
C ASP A 42 2.20 16.66 10.81
N TRP A 43 1.20 16.96 9.93
CA TRP A 43 1.05 16.26 8.64
C TRP A 43 2.20 16.55 7.69
N ILE A 44 2.65 17.80 7.62
CA ILE A 44 3.64 18.31 6.65
C ILE A 44 5.04 18.40 7.22
N SER A 45 5.28 18.01 8.48
CA SER A 45 6.60 18.02 9.10
C SER A 45 7.61 17.26 8.23
N PRO A 46 8.68 17.91 7.71
CA PRO A 46 9.68 17.24 6.87
C PRO A 46 10.38 16.09 7.60
N GLU A 47 10.61 16.25 8.91
CA GLU A 47 11.21 15.19 9.74
C GLU A 47 10.30 13.95 9.79
N GLU A 48 9.02 14.14 10.06
CA GLU A 48 8.06 13.04 10.17
C GLU A 48 7.81 12.36 8.81
N LEU A 49 7.70 13.14 7.74
CA LEU A 49 7.60 12.62 6.38
C LEU A 49 8.83 11.78 6.00
N ASN A 50 10.03 12.26 6.36
CA ASN A 50 11.27 11.51 6.10
C ASN A 50 11.36 10.24 6.96
N LYS A 51 10.86 10.25 8.21
CA LYS A 51 10.72 9.01 9.00
C LYS A 51 9.84 7.99 8.31
N VAL A 52 8.69 8.39 7.78
CA VAL A 52 7.80 7.49 7.04
C VAL A 52 8.51 6.93 5.81
N TRP A 53 9.20 7.78 5.03
CA TRP A 53 9.95 7.36 3.85
C TRP A 53 11.05 6.35 4.19
N LEU A 54 11.95 6.69 5.12
CA LEU A 54 13.10 5.86 5.46
C LEU A 54 12.72 4.53 6.14
N ASN A 55 11.57 4.47 6.79
CA ASN A 55 11.04 3.23 7.37
C ASN A 55 10.02 2.52 6.46
N SER A 56 9.76 3.00 5.25
CA SER A 56 8.98 2.28 4.25
C SER A 56 9.67 0.97 3.89
N TYR A 57 8.90 -0.09 3.69
CA TYR A 57 9.44 -1.28 3.02
C TYR A 57 9.54 -1.01 1.53
N ILE A 58 10.68 -1.37 0.94
CA ILE A 58 10.81 -1.58 -0.50
C ILE A 58 10.95 -3.07 -0.76
N SER A 59 10.15 -3.59 -1.68
CA SER A 59 10.12 -5.01 -2.03
C SER A 59 10.14 -5.16 -3.55
N PHE A 60 11.02 -6.05 -4.04
CA PHE A 60 11.20 -6.30 -5.46
C PHE A 60 11.78 -7.70 -5.69
N LYS A 61 11.81 -8.13 -6.95
CA LYS A 61 12.47 -9.37 -7.36
C LYS A 61 13.70 -9.03 -8.20
N THR A 62 14.83 -9.61 -7.83
CA THR A 62 16.05 -9.59 -8.63
C THR A 62 16.44 -11.04 -8.96
N GLN A 63 16.62 -11.36 -10.25
CA GLN A 63 16.72 -12.74 -10.71
C GLN A 63 15.56 -13.56 -10.14
N ASP A 64 15.83 -14.55 -9.30
CA ASP A 64 14.81 -15.40 -8.67
C ASP A 64 14.58 -15.10 -7.17
N VAL A 65 15.29 -14.10 -6.61
CA VAL A 65 15.23 -13.77 -5.19
C VAL A 65 14.31 -12.58 -4.95
N LYS A 66 13.35 -12.75 -4.02
CA LYS A 66 12.58 -11.63 -3.50
C LYS A 66 13.38 -10.92 -2.42
N VAL A 67 13.52 -9.61 -2.59
CA VAL A 67 14.17 -8.72 -1.62
C VAL A 67 13.08 -7.89 -0.95
N LYS A 68 13.14 -7.79 0.37
CA LYS A 68 12.28 -6.93 1.20
C LYS A 68 13.13 -6.30 2.28
N ILE A 69 13.40 -5.03 2.16
CA ILE A 69 14.24 -4.25 3.09
C ILE A 69 13.61 -2.91 3.39
N LEU A 70 14.12 -2.22 4.41
CA LEU A 70 13.72 -0.85 4.67
C LEU A 70 14.35 0.11 3.66
N MET A 71 13.63 1.17 3.33
CA MET A 71 14.13 2.19 2.40
C MET A 71 15.47 2.77 2.84
N LYS A 72 15.66 3.01 4.15
CA LYS A 72 16.95 3.48 4.70
C LYS A 72 18.12 2.52 4.44
N GLU A 73 17.85 1.23 4.29
CA GLU A 73 18.86 0.21 3.97
C GLU A 73 19.07 0.15 2.45
N PHE A 74 17.99 0.25 1.69
CA PHE A 74 18.05 0.26 0.23
C PHE A 74 18.88 1.45 -0.31
N VAL A 75 18.70 2.65 0.21
CA VAL A 75 19.46 3.83 -0.23
C VAL A 75 20.92 3.79 0.17
N LYS A 76 21.30 2.95 1.14
CA LYS A 76 22.70 2.72 1.53
C LYS A 76 23.33 1.53 0.78
N SER A 77 22.51 0.73 0.13
CA SER A 77 22.98 -0.43 -0.63
C SER A 77 23.41 -0.02 -2.04
N ASN A 78 24.12 -0.91 -2.71
CA ASN A 78 24.47 -0.76 -4.12
C ASN A 78 23.40 -1.37 -5.04
N PHE A 79 22.17 -1.58 -4.56
CA PHE A 79 21.09 -2.05 -5.40
C PHE A 79 20.70 -0.99 -6.42
N SER A 80 20.72 -1.37 -7.69
CA SER A 80 20.14 -0.61 -8.79
C SER A 80 19.11 -1.48 -9.49
N LEU A 81 18.02 -0.87 -9.89
CA LEU A 81 16.96 -1.50 -10.68
C LEU A 81 16.95 -0.83 -12.06
N ASP A 82 17.90 -1.21 -12.91
CA ASP A 82 18.19 -0.54 -14.17
C ASP A 82 17.08 -0.66 -15.21
N ASN A 83 16.31 -1.75 -15.15
CA ASN A 83 15.15 -1.92 -16.02
C ASN A 83 13.97 -1.09 -15.52
N LYS A 84 13.29 -0.43 -16.46
CA LYS A 84 12.05 0.33 -16.16
C LYS A 84 11.03 -0.57 -15.44
N LYS A 85 10.63 -0.18 -14.24
CA LYS A 85 9.68 -0.91 -13.39
C LYS A 85 8.46 -0.07 -13.08
N ASN A 86 7.28 -0.68 -13.15
CA ASN A 86 6.09 -0.07 -12.58
C ASN A 86 6.12 -0.24 -11.06
N ILE A 87 5.83 0.85 -10.36
CA ILE A 87 5.92 0.90 -8.90
C ILE A 87 4.54 0.91 -8.29
N VAL A 88 4.30 0.05 -7.31
CA VAL A 88 3.10 0.08 -6.49
C VAL A 88 3.42 0.70 -5.14
N ILE A 89 2.80 1.83 -4.83
CA ILE A 89 2.79 2.39 -3.49
C ILE A 89 1.61 1.76 -2.77
N PHE A 90 1.90 0.96 -1.73
CA PHE A 90 0.89 0.20 -1.00
C PHE A 90 0.56 0.88 0.34
N ALA A 91 -0.62 1.48 0.43
CA ALA A 91 -1.15 2.06 1.66
C ALA A 91 -1.76 0.96 2.55
N HIS A 92 -1.16 0.71 3.71
CA HIS A 92 -1.62 -0.30 4.67
C HIS A 92 -2.99 0.03 5.29
N GLY A 93 -3.66 -0.94 5.89
CA GLY A 93 -4.87 -0.75 6.67
C GLY A 93 -4.62 0.00 8.00
N CYS A 94 -5.67 0.20 8.77
CA CYS A 94 -5.62 0.92 10.05
C CYS A 94 -4.81 0.22 11.16
N SER A 95 -4.42 -1.02 10.96
CA SER A 95 -3.54 -1.78 11.88
C SER A 95 -2.06 -1.72 11.52
N GLY A 96 -1.69 -0.90 10.50
CA GLY A 96 -0.31 -0.83 10.03
C GLY A 96 0.06 -1.95 9.07
N THR A 97 1.36 -2.17 8.87
CA THR A 97 1.89 -3.25 8.06
C THR A 97 1.99 -4.52 8.89
N VAL A 98 1.00 -5.38 8.75
CA VAL A 98 0.89 -6.67 9.42
C VAL A 98 1.16 -7.83 8.44
N SER A 99 1.26 -9.08 8.92
CA SER A 99 1.57 -10.26 8.08
C SER A 99 0.74 -10.35 6.80
N ILE A 100 -0.55 -10.08 6.90
CA ILE A 100 -1.45 -10.11 5.75
C ILE A 100 -1.17 -9.00 4.70
N THR A 101 -0.56 -7.89 5.11
CA THR A 101 -0.06 -6.87 4.18
C THR A 101 1.10 -7.43 3.35
N HIS A 102 1.95 -8.24 3.96
CA HIS A 102 3.08 -8.86 3.27
C HIS A 102 2.64 -9.83 2.18
N ASN A 103 1.55 -10.59 2.36
CA ASN A 103 1.00 -11.46 1.31
C ASN A 103 0.61 -10.67 0.06
N ARG A 104 0.08 -9.46 0.21
CA ARG A 104 -0.24 -8.56 -0.92
C ARG A 104 0.99 -8.03 -1.61
N ILE A 105 1.97 -7.64 -0.81
CA ILE A 105 3.28 -7.19 -1.32
C ILE A 105 3.93 -8.32 -2.11
N ASP A 106 3.96 -9.53 -1.57
CA ASP A 106 4.55 -10.70 -2.22
C ASP A 106 3.84 -11.04 -3.54
N PHE A 107 2.50 -10.98 -3.57
CA PHE A 107 1.72 -11.14 -4.80
C PHE A 107 2.12 -10.12 -5.87
N LEU A 108 2.28 -8.86 -5.52
CA LEU A 108 2.67 -7.81 -6.45
C LEU A 108 4.11 -8.00 -6.95
N VAL A 109 5.02 -8.34 -6.05
CA VAL A 109 6.43 -8.62 -6.39
C VAL A 109 6.56 -9.83 -7.30
N ASP A 110 5.78 -10.91 -7.06
CA ASP A 110 5.74 -12.09 -7.93
C ASP A 110 5.23 -11.79 -9.34
N ASN A 111 4.45 -10.70 -9.49
CA ASN A 111 3.99 -10.21 -10.78
C ASN A 111 4.90 -9.14 -11.42
N GLY A 112 6.10 -8.94 -10.86
CA GLY A 112 7.17 -8.11 -11.45
C GLY A 112 7.13 -6.63 -11.06
N TYR A 113 6.29 -6.24 -10.10
CA TYR A 113 6.23 -4.86 -9.61
C TYR A 113 7.26 -4.61 -8.51
N VAL A 114 7.77 -3.39 -8.44
CA VAL A 114 8.45 -2.89 -7.25
C VAL A 114 7.37 -2.33 -6.32
N VAL A 115 7.37 -2.75 -5.06
CA VAL A 115 6.38 -2.31 -4.08
C VAL A 115 7.03 -1.48 -3.00
N ILE A 116 6.51 -0.29 -2.75
CA ILE A 116 6.90 0.57 -1.64
C ILE A 116 5.71 0.69 -0.70
N ALA A 117 5.89 0.27 0.55
CA ALA A 117 4.86 0.29 1.58
C ALA A 117 5.23 1.32 2.67
N PRO A 118 4.69 2.54 2.58
CA PRO A 118 4.92 3.59 3.56
C PRO A 118 4.51 3.17 4.97
N GLN A 119 5.34 3.51 5.97
CA GLN A 119 5.10 3.19 7.36
C GLN A 119 4.61 4.42 8.14
N SER A 120 3.33 4.75 8.00
CA SER A 120 2.75 5.90 8.72
C SER A 120 2.88 5.79 10.25
N PHE A 121 2.94 4.57 10.78
CA PHE A 121 3.19 4.31 12.21
C PHE A 121 4.62 4.68 12.68
N ALA A 122 5.54 4.97 11.77
CA ALA A 122 6.86 5.50 12.14
C ALA A 122 6.81 6.94 12.67
N ARG A 123 5.70 7.65 12.44
CA ARG A 123 5.50 9.00 12.96
C ARG A 123 5.46 9.01 14.49
N LYS A 124 6.01 10.06 15.10
CA LYS A 124 5.97 10.27 16.55
C LYS A 124 4.53 10.37 17.06
N LYS A 125 3.70 11.15 16.36
CA LYS A 125 2.28 11.27 16.64
C LYS A 125 1.51 10.44 15.62
N TYR A 126 0.90 9.36 16.07
CA TYR A 126 0.02 8.53 15.27
C TYR A 126 -1.03 7.89 16.18
N ALA A 127 -2.29 7.96 15.79
CA ALA A 127 -3.37 7.27 16.47
C ALA A 127 -3.89 6.12 15.60
N ARG A 128 -4.15 4.97 16.20
CA ARG A 128 -4.87 3.90 15.51
C ARG A 128 -6.32 4.32 15.31
N SER A 129 -6.76 4.38 14.06
CA SER A 129 -8.07 4.91 13.68
C SER A 129 -9.17 3.86 13.58
N CYS A 130 -8.91 2.63 14.01
CA CYS A 130 -9.90 1.55 14.01
C CYS A 130 -9.82 0.64 15.21
N ASP A 131 -10.95 -0.01 15.47
CA ASP A 131 -11.05 -1.16 16.37
C ASP A 131 -11.50 -2.38 15.56
N PRO A 132 -10.59 -3.32 15.26
CA PRO A 132 -10.93 -4.52 14.48
C PRO A 132 -11.80 -5.53 15.24
N MET A 133 -11.86 -5.47 16.56
CA MET A 133 -12.70 -6.39 17.36
C MET A 133 -14.19 -6.14 17.13
N ILE A 134 -14.56 -4.88 16.89
CA ILE A 134 -15.95 -4.48 16.66
C ILE A 134 -16.16 -3.93 15.24
N HIS A 135 -15.21 -4.12 14.34
CA HIS A 135 -15.24 -3.63 12.96
C HIS A 135 -15.59 -2.14 12.84
N ARG A 136 -15.02 -1.33 13.72
CA ARG A 136 -15.21 0.12 13.74
C ARG A 136 -13.98 0.83 13.20
N GLY A 137 -14.14 1.60 12.11
CA GLY A 137 -13.08 2.40 11.49
C GLY A 137 -13.36 3.89 11.54
N GLY A 138 -12.38 4.67 11.09
CA GLY A 138 -12.52 6.10 10.91
C GLY A 138 -12.65 6.89 12.21
N MET A 139 -11.99 6.46 13.26
CA MET A 139 -12.09 7.08 14.59
C MET A 139 -11.34 8.41 14.69
N TYR A 140 -10.32 8.60 13.85
CA TYR A 140 -9.51 9.82 13.79
C TYR A 140 -9.32 10.27 12.33
N ARG A 141 -9.96 11.38 11.95
CA ARG A 141 -9.93 11.92 10.56
C ARG A 141 -8.57 12.48 10.19
N GLU A 142 -7.92 13.11 11.15
CA GLU A 142 -6.60 13.73 11.01
C GLU A 142 -5.57 12.71 10.50
N ILE A 143 -5.74 11.43 10.84
CA ILE A 143 -4.91 10.34 10.35
C ILE A 143 -5.03 10.18 8.82
N LEU A 144 -6.23 10.30 8.26
CA LEU A 144 -6.41 10.18 6.80
C LEU A 144 -5.71 11.32 6.07
N SER A 145 -5.84 12.56 6.57
CA SER A 145 -5.16 13.73 6.00
C SER A 145 -3.63 13.59 6.11
N MET A 146 -3.15 13.18 7.27
CA MET A 146 -1.73 12.93 7.51
C MET A 146 -1.20 11.84 6.56
N ARG A 147 -1.93 10.76 6.36
CA ARG A 147 -1.55 9.68 5.44
C ARG A 147 -1.58 10.10 3.97
N HIS A 148 -2.43 11.04 3.58
CA HIS A 148 -2.36 11.65 2.24
C HIS A 148 -1.02 12.36 2.03
N GLU A 149 -0.50 13.07 3.04
CA GLU A 149 0.81 13.71 2.95
C GLU A 149 1.94 12.67 2.92
N ASP A 150 1.83 11.56 3.67
CA ASP A 150 2.77 10.44 3.56
C ASP A 150 2.85 9.92 2.13
N ILE A 151 1.70 9.62 1.52
CA ILE A 151 1.65 9.14 0.13
C ILE A 151 2.22 10.17 -0.82
N ARG A 152 1.86 11.45 -0.67
CA ARG A 152 2.38 12.53 -1.51
C ARG A 152 3.91 12.62 -1.45
N HIS A 153 4.46 12.56 -0.25
CA HIS A 153 5.90 12.57 -0.04
C HIS A 153 6.58 11.36 -0.70
N VAL A 154 6.02 10.17 -0.53
CA VAL A 154 6.55 8.94 -1.12
C VAL A 154 6.47 8.98 -2.65
N VAL A 155 5.35 9.41 -3.25
CA VAL A 155 5.23 9.53 -4.72
C VAL A 155 6.29 10.47 -5.28
N ARG A 156 6.51 11.62 -4.65
CA ARG A 156 7.53 12.60 -5.07
C ARG A 156 8.94 12.02 -4.99
N ASN A 157 9.26 11.32 -3.91
CA ASN A 157 10.56 10.66 -3.77
C ASN A 157 10.75 9.58 -4.84
N VAL A 158 9.75 8.73 -5.08
CA VAL A 158 9.80 7.68 -6.11
C VAL A 158 10.08 8.26 -7.49
N ARG A 159 9.45 9.39 -7.85
CA ARG A 159 9.63 10.01 -9.16
C ARG A 159 11.00 10.68 -9.36
N ARG A 160 11.71 10.94 -8.26
CA ARG A 160 13.07 11.53 -8.25
C ARG A 160 14.14 10.51 -7.86
N PHE A 161 13.76 9.24 -7.80
CA PHE A 161 14.61 8.20 -7.23
C PHE A 161 15.50 7.59 -8.30
N ASP A 162 16.78 7.95 -8.30
CA ASP A 162 17.75 7.56 -9.33
C ASP A 162 18.11 6.07 -9.33
N TYR A 163 17.87 5.37 -8.21
CA TYR A 163 18.14 3.93 -8.07
C TYR A 163 17.10 3.02 -8.75
N VAL A 164 15.98 3.57 -9.20
CA VAL A 164 14.91 2.83 -9.85
C VAL A 164 14.49 3.58 -11.10
N ASN A 165 14.66 2.96 -12.25
CA ASN A 165 14.07 3.48 -13.48
C ASN A 165 12.55 3.36 -13.39
N THR A 166 11.91 4.42 -12.88
CA THR A 166 10.49 4.44 -12.56
C THR A 166 9.63 4.46 -13.83
N GLY A 167 8.79 3.45 -13.98
CA GLY A 167 7.72 3.40 -14.97
C GLY A 167 6.49 4.18 -14.52
N GLN A 168 5.34 3.51 -14.50
CA GLN A 168 4.11 4.08 -13.98
C GLN A 168 3.98 3.82 -12.48
N VAL A 169 3.33 4.75 -11.77
CA VAL A 169 3.09 4.67 -10.32
C VAL A 169 1.64 4.30 -10.05
N VAL A 170 1.44 3.19 -9.38
CA VAL A 170 0.14 2.70 -8.93
C VAL A 170 -0.02 3.02 -7.45
N LEU A 171 -1.12 3.62 -7.06
CA LEU A 171 -1.50 3.74 -5.65
C LEU A 171 -2.52 2.65 -5.32
N MET A 172 -2.11 1.70 -4.52
CA MET A 172 -2.94 0.63 -4.00
C MET A 172 -3.13 0.76 -2.50
N GLY A 173 -4.30 0.43 -2.00
CA GLY A 173 -4.54 0.43 -0.56
C GLY A 173 -5.62 -0.55 -0.13
N HIS A 174 -5.48 -1.03 1.09
CA HIS A 174 -6.42 -1.94 1.74
C HIS A 174 -7.11 -1.26 2.92
N SER A 175 -8.42 -1.44 3.07
CA SER A 175 -9.18 -0.92 4.22
C SER A 175 -9.05 0.62 4.33
N GLU A 176 -8.53 1.15 5.42
CA GLU A 176 -8.20 2.58 5.55
C GLU A 176 -7.23 3.05 4.46
N GLY A 177 -6.26 2.21 4.07
CA GLY A 177 -5.42 2.47 2.89
C GLY A 177 -6.23 2.54 1.59
N GLY A 178 -7.34 1.79 1.49
CA GLY A 178 -8.30 1.89 0.39
C GLY A 178 -9.00 3.25 0.35
N ILE A 179 -9.34 3.83 1.51
CA ILE A 179 -9.83 5.21 1.61
C ILE A 179 -8.78 6.17 1.06
N ILE A 180 -7.53 6.01 1.49
CA ILE A 180 -6.41 6.84 1.02
C ILE A 180 -6.26 6.72 -0.51
N ALA A 181 -6.21 5.50 -1.04
CA ALA A 181 -6.07 5.29 -2.48
C ALA A 181 -7.20 5.93 -3.30
N ALA A 182 -8.43 5.89 -2.80
CA ALA A 182 -9.60 6.46 -3.46
C ALA A 182 -9.65 7.99 -3.40
N THR A 183 -9.26 8.57 -2.25
CA THR A 183 -9.47 10.00 -1.96
C THR A 183 -8.21 10.85 -2.10
N TYR A 184 -7.07 10.26 -2.38
CA TYR A 184 -5.83 10.98 -2.66
C TYR A 184 -6.00 11.95 -3.84
N VAL A 185 -5.54 13.19 -3.68
CA VAL A 185 -5.53 14.21 -4.71
C VAL A 185 -4.09 14.62 -5.00
N SER A 186 -3.68 14.49 -6.27
CA SER A 186 -2.38 14.99 -6.72
C SER A 186 -2.43 16.51 -6.84
N ASN A 187 -1.44 17.19 -6.30
CA ASN A 187 -1.32 18.65 -6.37
C ASN A 187 -0.46 19.10 -7.57
N SER A 188 0.34 18.20 -8.13
CA SER A 188 1.28 18.49 -9.21
C SER A 188 1.54 17.24 -10.07
N LYS A 189 2.37 17.38 -11.11
CA LYS A 189 2.87 16.24 -11.90
C LYS A 189 3.82 15.34 -11.08
N ASP A 190 4.51 15.91 -10.08
CA ASP A 190 5.50 15.20 -9.26
C ASP A 190 4.85 14.22 -8.27
N ASP A 191 3.57 14.41 -7.95
CA ASP A 191 2.83 13.55 -7.02
C ASP A 191 1.63 12.85 -7.69
N TYR A 192 1.61 12.78 -9.01
CA TYR A 192 0.57 12.10 -9.78
C TYR A 192 0.72 10.58 -9.69
N VAL A 193 -0.41 9.87 -9.63
CA VAL A 193 -0.49 8.41 -9.69
C VAL A 193 -1.26 8.01 -10.96
N ASP A 194 -0.71 7.02 -11.67
CA ASP A 194 -1.18 6.60 -12.99
C ASP A 194 -2.39 5.67 -12.91
N MET A 195 -2.53 4.93 -11.80
CA MET A 195 -3.60 3.96 -11.57
C MET A 195 -3.92 3.87 -10.08
N ARG A 196 -5.14 3.44 -9.75
CA ARG A 196 -5.54 3.17 -8.36
C ARG A 196 -6.15 1.79 -8.20
N ILE A 197 -5.84 1.14 -7.07
CA ILE A 197 -6.47 -0.10 -6.64
C ILE A 197 -6.97 0.08 -5.22
N ILE A 198 -8.26 -0.15 -5.03
CA ILE A 198 -8.98 0.05 -3.77
C ILE A 198 -9.47 -1.31 -3.31
N GLU A 199 -8.95 -1.82 -2.21
CA GLU A 199 -9.35 -3.08 -1.63
C GLU A 199 -10.05 -2.86 -0.29
N GLY A 200 -11.19 -3.52 -0.09
CA GLY A 200 -11.89 -3.52 1.18
C GLY A 200 -12.39 -2.13 1.59
N TRP A 201 -12.90 -1.35 0.62
CA TRP A 201 -13.63 -0.12 0.88
C TRP A 201 -14.67 0.18 -0.21
N THR A 202 -15.85 0.63 0.23
CA THR A 202 -17.05 0.81 -0.60
C THR A 202 -17.17 2.18 -1.26
N CYS A 203 -16.21 3.06 -1.11
CA CYS A 203 -16.28 4.48 -1.50
C CYS A 203 -17.40 5.28 -0.80
N ARG A 204 -17.94 4.77 0.28
CA ARG A 204 -19.01 5.43 1.02
C ARG A 204 -18.60 5.76 2.45
N SER A 205 -18.71 7.02 2.82
CA SER A 205 -18.39 7.54 4.15
C SER A 205 -19.42 8.54 4.66
N GLN A 206 -20.66 8.45 4.15
CA GLN A 206 -21.79 9.27 4.60
C GLN A 206 -22.41 8.65 5.85
N GLY A 207 -21.70 8.70 6.97
CA GLY A 207 -22.28 8.35 8.26
C GLY A 207 -23.08 9.47 8.86
N PRO A 208 -23.71 9.27 10.03
CA PRO A 208 -24.51 10.28 10.72
C PRO A 208 -23.75 11.57 11.02
N TYR A 209 -22.42 11.57 10.89
CA TYR A 209 -21.54 12.73 11.11
C TYR A 209 -21.00 13.34 9.81
N GLY A 210 -21.50 12.95 8.61
CA GLY A 210 -21.25 13.62 7.34
C GLY A 210 -19.81 13.70 6.90
N TRP A 211 -19.10 12.57 6.77
CA TRP A 211 -17.70 12.54 6.34
C TRP A 211 -17.54 12.70 4.83
N PHE A 212 -18.06 13.78 4.29
CA PHE A 212 -18.15 14.00 2.85
C PHE A 212 -16.80 14.14 2.16
N GLU A 213 -15.76 14.60 2.83
CA GLU A 213 -14.42 14.77 2.25
C GLU A 213 -13.79 13.45 1.82
N TYR A 214 -14.14 12.34 2.49
CA TYR A 214 -13.66 10.98 2.14
C TYR A 214 -14.72 10.15 1.42
N HIS A 215 -15.78 10.77 0.91
CA HIS A 215 -16.81 10.08 0.15
C HIS A 215 -16.50 10.08 -1.35
N GLY A 216 -16.66 8.91 -1.99
CA GLY A 216 -16.47 8.74 -3.43
C GLY A 216 -15.01 8.63 -3.86
N LEU A 217 -14.76 8.92 -5.13
CA LEU A 217 -13.45 8.88 -5.76
C LEU A 217 -12.98 10.29 -6.09
N LYS A 218 -11.74 10.62 -5.67
CA LYS A 218 -11.07 11.88 -6.00
C LYS A 218 -10.06 11.74 -7.16
N SER A 219 -10.06 10.57 -7.84
CA SER A 219 -9.22 10.36 -9.03
C SER A 219 -9.57 11.33 -10.16
N LYS A 220 -8.59 11.64 -11.00
CA LYS A 220 -8.85 12.30 -12.29
C LYS A 220 -9.67 11.37 -13.20
N LYS A 221 -10.35 11.96 -14.19
CA LYS A 221 -11.22 11.20 -15.10
C LYS A 221 -10.47 10.13 -15.87
N GLU A 222 -9.26 10.41 -16.31
CA GLU A 222 -8.41 9.52 -17.11
C GLU A 222 -7.75 8.39 -16.30
N THR A 223 -7.67 8.52 -14.97
CA THR A 223 -6.98 7.53 -14.11
C THR A 223 -7.80 6.24 -14.00
N PRO A 224 -7.29 5.08 -14.46
CA PRO A 224 -7.96 3.80 -14.24
C PRO A 224 -8.05 3.46 -12.75
N VAL A 225 -9.21 2.96 -12.33
CA VAL A 225 -9.48 2.56 -10.94
C VAL A 225 -10.04 1.16 -10.90
N LEU A 226 -9.43 0.29 -10.09
CA LEU A 226 -9.97 -1.01 -9.72
C LEU A 226 -10.43 -0.97 -8.26
N ALA A 227 -11.70 -1.29 -8.02
CA ALA A 227 -12.24 -1.42 -6.67
C ALA A 227 -12.71 -2.86 -6.42
N LEU A 228 -12.35 -3.39 -5.26
CA LEU A 228 -12.54 -4.77 -4.86
C LEU A 228 -13.19 -4.82 -3.47
N VAL A 229 -14.41 -5.30 -3.38
CA VAL A 229 -15.14 -5.39 -2.11
C VAL A 229 -15.95 -6.68 -2.05
N SER A 230 -16.07 -7.25 -0.86
CA SER A 230 -16.93 -8.40 -0.61
C SER A 230 -18.34 -7.94 -0.19
N LYS A 231 -19.38 -8.62 -0.68
CA LYS A 231 -20.79 -8.24 -0.51
C LYS A 231 -21.21 -8.11 0.96
N LEU A 232 -20.71 -9.01 1.80
CA LEU A 232 -21.02 -9.08 3.22
C LEU A 232 -19.80 -8.77 4.10
N ASP A 233 -18.91 -7.89 3.62
CA ASP A 233 -17.76 -7.42 4.40
C ASP A 233 -18.25 -6.86 5.75
N PRO A 234 -17.81 -7.40 6.90
CA PRO A 234 -18.33 -7.02 8.21
C PRO A 234 -18.10 -5.55 8.59
N TRP A 235 -17.15 -4.88 7.97
CA TRP A 235 -16.86 -3.46 8.19
C TRP A 235 -17.89 -2.53 7.54
N PHE A 236 -18.66 -3.00 6.53
CA PHE A 236 -19.53 -2.18 5.70
C PHE A 236 -20.97 -2.67 5.66
N GLN A 237 -21.51 -3.10 6.81
CA GLN A 237 -22.89 -3.61 6.90
C GLN A 237 -23.95 -2.55 7.25
N LYS A 238 -23.51 -1.33 7.58
CA LYS A 238 -24.46 -0.21 7.81
C LYS A 238 -24.98 0.32 6.48
N GLU A 239 -26.26 0.67 6.41
CA GLU A 239 -26.91 1.17 5.18
C GLU A 239 -26.14 2.29 4.48
N TRP A 240 -25.57 3.22 5.25
CA TRP A 240 -24.79 4.32 4.71
C TRP A 240 -23.41 3.90 4.20
N SER A 241 -22.88 2.76 4.61
CA SER A 241 -21.58 2.24 4.21
C SER A 241 -21.63 1.06 3.22
N LYS A 242 -22.78 0.41 3.03
CA LYS A 242 -22.97 -0.68 2.09
C LYS A 242 -22.77 -0.26 0.64
N GLY A 243 -22.32 -1.18 -0.20
CA GLY A 243 -22.22 -1.04 -1.65
C GLY A 243 -20.79 -1.15 -2.15
N ASP A 244 -20.49 -0.41 -3.20
CA ASP A 244 -19.20 -0.42 -3.89
C ASP A 244 -18.85 0.94 -4.49
N CYS A 245 -17.70 1.00 -5.17
CA CYS A 245 -17.24 2.22 -5.83
C CYS A 245 -17.86 2.44 -7.23
N GLY A 246 -18.68 1.54 -7.74
CA GLY A 246 -19.15 1.51 -9.14
C GLY A 246 -19.73 2.84 -9.60
N LYS A 247 -20.65 3.44 -8.82
CA LYS A 247 -21.30 4.71 -9.17
C LYS A 247 -20.36 5.94 -9.18
N PHE A 248 -19.14 5.79 -8.64
CA PHE A 248 -18.15 6.87 -8.60
C PHE A 248 -17.09 6.75 -9.69
N LEU A 249 -17.09 5.65 -10.46
CA LEU A 249 -16.15 5.45 -11.57
C LEU A 249 -16.37 6.50 -12.66
N LYS A 250 -15.27 7.03 -13.22
CA LYS A 250 -15.30 8.17 -14.12
C LYS A 250 -14.97 7.84 -15.57
N ASN A 251 -14.53 6.60 -15.85
CA ASN A 251 -14.13 6.15 -17.19
C ASN A 251 -14.40 4.66 -17.39
N ASN A 252 -14.42 4.22 -18.64
CA ASN A 252 -14.72 2.83 -19.05
C ASN A 252 -13.58 1.83 -18.76
N LYS A 253 -12.37 2.32 -18.50
CA LYS A 253 -11.22 1.47 -18.10
C LYS A 253 -11.34 1.03 -16.63
N SER A 254 -12.07 1.79 -15.82
CA SER A 254 -12.26 1.50 -14.40
C SER A 254 -13.27 0.38 -14.18
N LYS A 255 -13.06 -0.41 -13.11
CA LYS A 255 -13.92 -1.54 -12.73
C LYS A 255 -14.15 -1.54 -11.23
N SER A 256 -15.36 -1.93 -10.82
CA SER A 256 -15.72 -2.24 -9.43
C SER A 256 -16.28 -3.65 -9.37
N TYR A 257 -15.70 -4.48 -8.51
CA TYR A 257 -16.13 -5.85 -8.30
C TYR A 257 -16.69 -6.02 -6.88
N VAL A 258 -17.88 -6.63 -6.81
CA VAL A 258 -18.51 -7.07 -5.57
C VAL A 258 -18.49 -8.58 -5.54
N PHE A 259 -17.69 -9.17 -4.65
CA PHE A 259 -17.55 -10.63 -4.56
C PHE A 259 -18.65 -11.22 -3.67
N ASP A 260 -19.40 -12.19 -4.22
CA ASP A 260 -20.55 -12.83 -3.58
C ASP A 260 -20.39 -14.36 -3.43
N SER A 261 -19.28 -14.95 -3.87
CA SER A 261 -18.99 -16.37 -3.64
C SER A 261 -18.84 -16.68 -2.15
N ASP A 262 -19.28 -17.88 -1.72
CA ASP A 262 -19.39 -18.23 -0.30
C ASP A 262 -18.11 -18.07 0.50
N TYR A 263 -16.97 -18.30 -0.12
CA TYR A 263 -15.66 -18.20 0.53
C TYR A 263 -15.06 -16.78 0.53
N ILE A 264 -15.57 -15.84 -0.31
CA ILE A 264 -15.07 -14.45 -0.36
C ILE A 264 -16.06 -13.47 0.25
N LYS A 265 -17.37 -13.69 0.12
CA LYS A 265 -18.41 -12.69 0.39
C LYS A 265 -18.34 -12.02 1.77
N ARG A 266 -17.72 -12.67 2.76
CA ARG A 266 -17.55 -12.14 4.13
C ARG A 266 -16.12 -11.65 4.42
N SER A 267 -15.24 -11.68 3.43
CA SER A 267 -13.84 -11.29 3.63
C SER A 267 -13.69 -9.78 3.56
N HIS A 268 -13.03 -9.16 4.55
CA HIS A 268 -12.54 -7.79 4.43
C HIS A 268 -11.33 -7.67 3.49
N GLN A 269 -10.84 -8.81 2.99
CA GLN A 269 -9.54 -8.93 2.33
C GLN A 269 -9.67 -9.79 1.06
N PRO A 270 -10.46 -9.36 0.07
CA PRO A 270 -10.73 -10.16 -1.13
C PRO A 270 -9.47 -10.51 -1.92
N LEU A 271 -8.42 -9.71 -1.88
CA LEU A 271 -7.17 -9.98 -2.59
C LEU A 271 -6.37 -11.19 -2.05
N ASN A 272 -6.75 -11.76 -0.91
CA ASN A 272 -6.17 -13.02 -0.44
C ASN A 272 -6.56 -14.22 -1.33
N PHE A 273 -7.60 -14.08 -2.14
CA PHE A 273 -8.11 -15.16 -2.99
C PHE A 273 -7.53 -15.08 -4.39
N LYS A 274 -7.14 -16.25 -4.92
CA LYS A 274 -6.44 -16.35 -6.22
C LYS A 274 -7.23 -15.77 -7.39
N GLU A 275 -8.55 -15.94 -7.40
CA GLU A 275 -9.39 -15.35 -8.44
C GLU A 275 -9.33 -13.83 -8.45
N VAL A 276 -9.31 -13.19 -7.26
CA VAL A 276 -9.20 -11.73 -7.11
C VAL A 276 -7.81 -11.25 -7.50
N GLN A 277 -6.77 -12.02 -7.16
CA GLN A 277 -5.41 -11.77 -7.61
C GLN A 277 -5.31 -11.80 -9.13
N ASN A 278 -5.95 -12.78 -9.78
CA ASN A 278 -5.96 -12.90 -11.24
C ASN A 278 -6.69 -11.71 -11.90
N ILE A 279 -7.84 -11.29 -11.37
CA ILE A 279 -8.57 -10.09 -11.82
C ILE A 279 -7.68 -8.86 -11.68
N THR A 280 -7.02 -8.69 -10.54
CA THR A 280 -6.13 -7.54 -10.25
C THR A 280 -4.95 -7.51 -11.22
N ASN A 281 -4.27 -8.63 -11.40
CA ASN A 281 -3.12 -8.73 -12.31
C ASN A 281 -3.54 -8.43 -13.77
N LYS A 282 -4.66 -9.00 -14.23
CA LYS A 282 -5.22 -8.72 -15.56
C LYS A 282 -5.53 -7.24 -15.73
N PHE A 283 -6.15 -6.61 -14.71
CA PHE A 283 -6.46 -5.19 -14.75
C PHE A 283 -5.20 -4.34 -14.85
N MET A 284 -4.17 -4.64 -14.03
CA MET A 284 -2.90 -3.92 -14.06
C MET A 284 -2.21 -4.06 -15.42
N LYS A 285 -2.09 -5.28 -15.96
CA LYS A 285 -1.46 -5.52 -17.27
C LYS A 285 -2.17 -4.82 -18.42
N ASN A 286 -3.48 -4.69 -18.37
CA ASN A 286 -4.27 -4.04 -19.43
C ASN A 286 -4.20 -2.51 -19.39
N ASN A 287 -3.81 -1.92 -18.27
CA ASN A 287 -3.86 -0.47 -18.06
C ASN A 287 -2.48 0.17 -17.77
N LEU A 288 -1.45 -0.62 -17.53
CA LEU A 288 -0.05 -0.18 -17.43
C LEU A 288 0.66 -0.40 -18.77
N LYS A 289 1.60 0.52 -19.07
CA LYS A 289 2.40 0.48 -20.31
C LYS A 289 3.79 -0.09 -20.03
#